data_9b476f0b7f236932271ca25ec4cf2ee2
#
_entry.id   9b476f0b7f236932271ca25ec4cf2ee2
#
_cell.length_a   1.000
_cell.length_b   1.000
_cell.length_c   1.000
_cell.angle_alpha   90.00
_cell.angle_beta   90.00
_cell.angle_gamma   90.00
#
_symmetry.space_group_name_H-M   'P 1'
#
loop_
_entity.id
_entity.type
_entity.pdbx_description
1 polymer ?
#
loop_
_entity_poly.entity_id
_entity_poly.type
_entity_poly.pdbx_seq_one_letter_code
_entity_poly.pdbx_strand_id
1 'polypeptide(L)'
;VDLINISAGITYLQSDKILKNICKKLLFKGVLIIAAFDNDGAITYPAAFDEVIGVDVLETRENKIWIKKNSIVDVYIKNKYYRTYWLNKRTVVRGTSFATAYFTGVLSKKISDYSKVISKEIVLKDFDKIENKENEYYNLCGPEFEIKKAIVFPINKESDVLLRFKENLPFDINGVYDIRVSGK
;
A
#
# COMPACT_ATOMS: atom_id res chain seq x y z
N VAL A 1 -20.91 -10.09 -6.53
CA VAL A 1 -19.76 -9.19 -6.77
C VAL A 1 -18.52 -9.96 -6.40
N ASP A 2 -17.56 -10.05 -7.32
CA ASP A 2 -16.35 -10.83 -7.16
C ASP A 2 -15.14 -9.95 -6.76
N LEU A 3 -15.17 -8.68 -7.20
CA LEU A 3 -14.13 -7.69 -6.92
C LEU A 3 -14.71 -6.40 -6.35
N ILE A 4 -14.00 -5.81 -5.40
CA ILE A 4 -14.26 -4.46 -4.89
C ILE A 4 -12.99 -3.63 -5.08
N ASN A 5 -13.09 -2.51 -5.81
CA ASN A 5 -12.01 -1.53 -5.93
C ASN A 5 -12.20 -0.39 -4.94
N ILE A 6 -11.18 -0.10 -4.15
CA ILE A 6 -11.14 1.01 -3.19
C ILE A 6 -9.96 1.91 -3.54
N SER A 7 -10.21 2.93 -4.38
CA SER A 7 -9.22 3.94 -4.76
C SER A 7 -9.16 5.07 -3.72
N ALA A 8 -9.21 4.72 -2.47
CA ALA A 8 -9.18 5.60 -1.32
C ALA A 8 -8.58 4.87 -0.12
N GLY A 9 -8.10 5.61 0.86
CA GLY A 9 -7.60 5.04 2.09
C GLY A 9 -7.62 6.07 3.23
N ILE A 10 -7.49 5.57 4.44
CA ILE A 10 -7.35 6.38 5.65
C ILE A 10 -6.04 5.99 6.34
N THR A 11 -5.28 6.98 6.77
CA THR A 11 -4.00 6.77 7.48
C THR A 11 -4.20 6.55 8.97
N TYR A 12 -5.39 6.86 9.48
CA TYR A 12 -5.75 6.72 10.87
C TYR A 12 -7.05 5.94 11.05
N LEU A 13 -7.02 4.90 11.88
CA LEU A 13 -8.17 4.08 12.21
C LEU A 13 -8.48 4.21 13.71
N GLN A 14 -9.62 4.81 14.03
CA GLN A 14 -10.17 4.76 15.39
C GLN A 14 -10.63 3.36 15.79
N SER A 15 -11.03 2.54 14.81
CA SER A 15 -11.47 1.17 15.01
C SER A 15 -11.11 0.30 13.82
N ASP A 16 -9.87 -0.18 13.82
CA ASP A 16 -9.35 -1.13 12.82
C ASP A 16 -10.14 -2.44 12.80
N LYS A 17 -10.61 -2.88 13.97
CA LYS A 17 -11.32 -4.16 14.14
C LYS A 17 -12.58 -4.28 13.31
N ILE A 18 -13.39 -3.21 13.21
CA ILE A 18 -14.65 -3.24 12.45
C ILE A 18 -14.34 -3.37 10.96
N LEU A 19 -13.47 -2.52 10.43
CA LEU A 19 -13.10 -2.53 9.01
C LEU A 19 -12.41 -3.83 8.63
N LYS A 20 -11.47 -4.28 9.44
CA LYS A 20 -10.77 -5.56 9.22
C LYS A 20 -11.72 -6.74 9.22
N ASN A 21 -12.69 -6.79 10.15
CA ASN A 21 -13.69 -7.84 10.19
C ASN A 21 -14.61 -7.85 8.96
N ILE A 22 -14.93 -6.67 8.40
CA ILE A 22 -15.69 -6.58 7.15
C ILE A 22 -14.86 -7.16 6.00
N CYS A 23 -13.57 -6.79 5.88
CA CYS A 23 -12.67 -7.33 4.87
C CYS A 23 -12.53 -8.85 4.98
N LYS A 24 -12.36 -9.39 6.19
CA LYS A 24 -12.33 -10.84 6.43
C LYS A 24 -13.62 -11.54 5.96
N LYS A 25 -14.78 -11.02 6.31
CA LYS A 25 -16.07 -11.58 5.91
C LYS A 25 -16.24 -11.59 4.39
N LEU A 26 -15.79 -10.54 3.70
CA LEU A 26 -15.85 -10.44 2.25
C LEU A 26 -14.92 -11.45 1.60
N LEU A 27 -13.68 -11.55 2.08
CA LEU A 27 -12.71 -12.53 1.58
C LEU A 27 -13.23 -13.96 1.79
N PHE A 28 -13.81 -14.25 2.94
CA PHE A 28 -14.41 -15.57 3.22
C PHE A 28 -15.56 -15.92 2.27
N LYS A 29 -16.27 -14.91 1.74
CA LYS A 29 -17.31 -15.07 0.71
C LYS A 29 -16.76 -15.14 -0.71
N GLY A 30 -15.44 -15.17 -0.88
CA GLY A 30 -14.79 -15.19 -2.19
C GLY A 30 -14.75 -13.82 -2.89
N VAL A 31 -15.00 -12.72 -2.18
CA VAL A 31 -14.91 -11.37 -2.73
C VAL A 31 -13.51 -10.82 -2.47
N LEU A 32 -12.78 -10.49 -3.52
CA LEU A 32 -11.46 -9.86 -3.43
C LEU A 32 -11.60 -8.34 -3.33
N ILE A 33 -10.88 -7.76 -2.38
CA ILE A 33 -10.79 -6.31 -2.20
C ILE A 33 -9.44 -5.85 -2.69
N ILE A 34 -9.41 -4.85 -3.56
CA ILE A 34 -8.19 -4.21 -4.06
C ILE A 34 -8.22 -2.76 -3.58
N ALA A 35 -7.18 -2.31 -2.87
CA ALA A 35 -7.15 -0.98 -2.30
C ALA A 35 -5.83 -0.25 -2.56
N ALA A 36 -5.91 1.08 -2.70
CA ALA A 36 -4.79 1.95 -2.96
C ALA A 36 -4.04 2.30 -1.67
N PHE A 37 -2.71 2.27 -1.72
CA PHE A 37 -1.87 2.97 -0.76
C PHE A 37 -1.86 4.48 -1.02
N ASP A 38 -1.36 5.25 -0.08
CA ASP A 38 -1.22 6.69 -0.21
C ASP A 38 -0.13 7.07 -1.22
N ASN A 39 -0.31 8.20 -1.92
CA ASN A 39 0.66 8.68 -2.91
C ASN A 39 1.96 9.18 -2.28
N ASP A 40 1.92 9.57 -1.03
CA ASP A 40 3.05 10.12 -0.28
C ASP A 40 3.76 9.05 0.59
N GLY A 41 3.43 7.77 0.38
CA GLY A 41 4.07 6.63 1.03
C GLY A 41 3.55 6.32 2.43
N ALA A 42 2.47 6.95 2.87
CA ALA A 42 1.86 6.61 4.15
C ALA A 42 1.14 5.26 4.11
N ILE A 43 1.21 4.53 5.22
CA ILE A 43 0.42 3.30 5.38
C ILE A 43 -1.05 3.66 5.46
N THR A 44 -1.86 3.05 4.60
CA THR A 44 -3.29 3.31 4.51
C THR A 44 -4.12 2.04 4.66
N TYR A 45 -5.29 2.21 5.19
CA TYR A 45 -6.28 1.15 5.35
C TYR A 45 -7.48 1.40 4.44
N PRO A 46 -8.05 0.35 3.85
CA PRO A 46 -7.80 -1.06 4.13
C PRO A 46 -6.63 -1.68 3.36
N ALA A 47 -5.86 -0.94 2.55
CA ALA A 47 -4.79 -1.48 1.70
C ALA A 47 -3.74 -2.30 2.49
N ALA A 48 -3.45 -1.91 3.73
CA ALA A 48 -2.48 -2.56 4.60
C ALA A 48 -2.99 -3.81 5.34
N PHE A 49 -4.25 -4.22 5.14
CA PHE A 49 -4.74 -5.45 5.74
C PHE A 49 -4.36 -6.68 4.93
N ASP A 50 -4.01 -7.77 5.58
CA ASP A 50 -3.67 -9.04 4.94
C ASP A 50 -4.81 -9.59 4.06
N GLU A 51 -6.05 -9.25 4.41
CA GLU A 51 -7.27 -9.65 3.71
C GLU A 51 -7.53 -8.87 2.42
N VAL A 52 -6.73 -7.84 2.15
CA VAL A 52 -6.89 -6.92 1.02
C VAL A 52 -5.65 -7.01 0.11
N ILE A 53 -5.83 -6.81 -1.17
CA ILE A 53 -4.73 -6.66 -2.11
C ILE A 53 -4.34 -5.18 -2.12
N GLY A 54 -3.25 -4.85 -1.45
CA GLY A 54 -2.71 -3.50 -1.38
C GLY A 54 -1.88 -3.15 -2.62
N VAL A 55 -2.23 -2.07 -3.30
CA VAL A 55 -1.58 -1.61 -4.54
C VAL A 55 -0.85 -0.30 -4.30
N ASP A 56 0.40 -0.26 -4.72
CA ASP A 56 1.24 0.94 -4.72
C ASP A 56 1.92 1.13 -6.09
N VAL A 57 2.63 2.22 -6.27
CA VAL A 57 3.29 2.56 -7.52
C VAL A 57 4.80 2.59 -7.38
N LEU A 58 5.50 2.28 -8.48
CA LEU A 58 6.96 2.39 -8.58
C LEU A 58 7.36 3.34 -9.70
N GLU A 59 8.40 4.13 -9.46
CA GLU A 59 9.08 4.89 -10.51
C GLU A 59 10.04 3.94 -11.24
N THR A 60 9.60 3.41 -12.37
CA THR A 60 10.35 2.44 -13.17
C THR A 60 10.13 2.67 -14.66
N ARG A 61 11.09 2.23 -15.49
CA ARG A 61 10.95 2.25 -16.94
C ARG A 61 10.10 1.08 -17.45
N GLU A 62 10.07 -0.02 -16.72
CA GLU A 62 9.33 -1.21 -17.11
C GLU A 62 7.83 -1.04 -16.93
N ASN A 63 7.05 -1.50 -17.90
CA ASN A 63 5.58 -1.47 -17.83
C ASN A 63 5.04 -2.84 -17.43
N LYS A 64 5.35 -3.25 -16.20
CA LYS A 64 4.94 -4.54 -15.63
C LYS A 64 4.13 -4.34 -14.36
N ILE A 65 3.55 -5.43 -13.88
CA ILE A 65 2.89 -5.56 -12.58
C ILE A 65 3.75 -6.53 -11.77
N TRP A 66 4.21 -6.11 -10.61
CA TRP A 66 5.05 -6.91 -9.75
C TRP A 66 4.33 -7.27 -8.46
N ILE A 67 4.58 -8.48 -7.98
CA ILE A 67 4.12 -8.96 -6.69
C ILE A 67 5.30 -9.03 -5.72
N LYS A 68 5.14 -8.44 -4.55
CA LYS A 68 6.12 -8.54 -3.47
C LYS A 68 5.57 -9.41 -2.35
N LYS A 69 6.24 -10.53 -2.10
CA LYS A 69 5.90 -11.41 -0.98
C LYS A 69 6.42 -10.84 0.34
N ASN A 70 5.72 -11.15 1.43
CA ASN A 70 6.10 -10.74 2.80
C ASN A 70 6.31 -9.22 2.92
N SER A 71 5.45 -8.47 2.26
CA SER A 71 5.44 -7.01 2.26
C SER A 71 4.04 -6.52 2.60
N ILE A 72 3.95 -5.34 3.19
CA ILE A 72 2.67 -4.67 3.43
C ILE A 72 1.99 -4.26 2.11
N VAL A 73 2.77 -4.03 1.07
CA VAL A 73 2.28 -3.80 -0.29
C VAL A 73 2.36 -5.11 -1.06
N ASP A 74 1.24 -5.57 -1.60
CA ASP A 74 1.18 -6.81 -2.38
C ASP A 74 1.58 -6.60 -3.83
N VAL A 75 1.14 -5.48 -4.41
CA VAL A 75 1.25 -5.21 -5.83
C VAL A 75 1.89 -3.86 -6.08
N TYR A 76 2.93 -3.86 -6.91
CA TYR A 76 3.53 -2.65 -7.42
C TYR A 76 3.27 -2.49 -8.91
N ILE A 77 2.92 -1.29 -9.32
CA ILE A 77 2.66 -0.93 -10.71
C ILE A 77 3.47 0.30 -11.08
N LYS A 78 3.95 0.36 -12.33
CA LYS A 78 4.61 1.56 -12.83
C LYS A 78 3.76 2.79 -12.60
N ASN A 79 4.34 3.81 -11.97
CA ASN A 79 3.71 5.12 -11.84
C ASN A 79 3.67 5.82 -13.21
N LYS A 80 2.53 5.77 -13.86
CA LYS A 80 2.33 6.28 -15.21
C LYS A 80 1.10 7.19 -15.30
N TYR A 81 1.04 7.94 -16.38
CA TYR A 81 -0.12 8.75 -16.70
C TYR A 81 -1.19 7.90 -17.39
N TYR A 82 -2.43 8.04 -16.92
CA TYR A 82 -3.61 7.41 -17.49
C TYR A 82 -4.47 8.46 -18.17
N ARG A 83 -4.95 8.16 -19.38
CA ARG A 83 -5.93 8.99 -20.08
C ARG A 83 -7.32 8.55 -19.64
N THR A 84 -8.12 9.49 -19.17
CA THR A 84 -9.50 9.24 -18.72
C THR A 84 -10.43 10.39 -19.10
N TYR A 85 -11.70 10.25 -18.73
CA TYR A 85 -12.68 11.30 -18.86
C TYR A 85 -13.11 11.76 -17.47
N TRP A 86 -13.13 13.06 -17.25
CA TRP A 86 -13.63 13.70 -16.05
C TRP A 86 -14.53 14.85 -16.46
N LEU A 87 -15.79 14.86 -15.97
CA LEU A 87 -16.81 15.87 -16.34
C LEU A 87 -16.91 16.07 -17.87
N ASN A 88 -16.97 14.97 -18.63
CA ASN A 88 -17.03 14.93 -20.09
C ASN A 88 -15.78 15.53 -20.82
N LYS A 89 -14.70 15.79 -20.11
CA LYS A 89 -13.43 16.25 -20.68
C LYS A 89 -12.38 15.16 -20.63
N ARG A 90 -11.61 15.04 -21.71
CA ARG A 90 -10.41 14.21 -21.70
C ARG A 90 -9.41 14.82 -20.71
N THR A 91 -8.92 14.01 -19.78
CA THR A 91 -7.94 14.41 -18.80
C THR A 91 -6.84 13.36 -18.66
N VAL A 92 -5.75 13.75 -18.05
CA VAL A 92 -4.62 12.88 -17.75
C VAL A 92 -4.44 12.87 -16.24
N VAL A 93 -4.38 11.69 -15.67
CA VAL A 93 -4.31 11.46 -14.23
C VAL A 93 -3.18 10.52 -13.89
N ARG A 94 -2.70 10.56 -12.66
CA ARG A 94 -1.61 9.75 -12.14
C ARG A 94 -1.84 9.45 -10.67
N GLY A 95 -1.23 8.39 -10.15
CA GLY A 95 -1.21 8.05 -8.74
C GLY A 95 -1.77 6.67 -8.44
N THR A 96 -1.65 6.27 -7.18
CA THR A 96 -2.02 4.96 -6.67
C THR A 96 -3.48 4.61 -6.92
N SER A 97 -4.40 5.56 -6.75
CA SER A 97 -5.85 5.38 -7.03
C SER A 97 -6.11 4.88 -8.45
N PHE A 98 -5.41 5.45 -9.44
CA PHE A 98 -5.58 5.06 -10.85
C PHE A 98 -4.86 3.76 -11.18
N ALA A 99 -3.72 3.51 -10.55
CA ALA A 99 -3.00 2.24 -10.63
C ALA A 99 -3.86 1.09 -10.07
N THR A 100 -4.50 1.32 -8.93
CA THR A 100 -5.42 0.36 -8.31
C THR A 100 -6.61 0.03 -9.21
N ALA A 101 -7.25 1.04 -9.78
CA ALA A 101 -8.35 0.84 -10.74
C ALA A 101 -7.88 0.08 -12.00
N TYR A 102 -6.69 0.41 -12.51
CA TYR A 102 -6.08 -0.31 -13.63
C TYR A 102 -5.82 -1.78 -13.28
N PHE A 103 -5.24 -2.06 -12.11
CA PHE A 103 -5.01 -3.43 -11.66
C PHE A 103 -6.31 -4.21 -11.47
N THR A 104 -7.33 -3.59 -10.89
CA THR A 104 -8.66 -4.20 -10.74
C THR A 104 -9.23 -4.61 -12.10
N GLY A 105 -9.08 -3.77 -13.12
CA GLY A 105 -9.49 -4.11 -14.50
C GLY A 105 -8.71 -5.27 -15.10
N VAL A 106 -7.38 -5.32 -14.90
CA VAL A 106 -6.55 -6.44 -15.33
C VAL A 106 -6.96 -7.73 -14.61
N LEU A 107 -7.20 -7.65 -13.31
CA LEU A 107 -7.60 -8.78 -12.49
C LEU A 107 -9.00 -9.29 -12.88
N SER A 108 -9.95 -8.39 -13.12
CA SER A 108 -11.30 -8.73 -13.56
C SER A 108 -11.28 -9.56 -14.85
N LYS A 109 -10.44 -9.17 -15.82
CA LYS A 109 -10.28 -9.95 -17.05
C LYS A 109 -9.69 -11.33 -16.80
N LYS A 110 -8.72 -11.44 -15.90
CA LYS A 110 -8.13 -12.75 -15.54
C LYS A 110 -9.13 -13.65 -14.82
N ILE A 111 -9.91 -13.10 -13.90
CA ILE A 111 -10.86 -13.87 -13.08
C ILE A 111 -11.97 -14.49 -13.93
N SER A 112 -12.35 -13.85 -15.03
CA SER A 112 -13.35 -14.43 -15.95
C SER A 112 -12.96 -15.82 -16.47
N ASP A 113 -11.67 -16.14 -16.46
CA ASP A 113 -11.14 -17.41 -16.93
C ASP A 113 -11.06 -18.49 -15.82
N TYR A 114 -11.35 -18.12 -14.56
CA TYR A 114 -11.31 -19.04 -13.43
C TYR A 114 -12.71 -19.58 -13.08
N SER A 115 -12.85 -20.88 -13.12
CA SER A 115 -14.11 -21.59 -12.80
C SER A 115 -14.29 -21.94 -11.31
N LYS A 116 -13.39 -21.50 -10.40
CA LYS A 116 -13.35 -21.91 -8.98
C LYS A 116 -13.12 -20.75 -8.03
N VAL A 117 -13.33 -21.04 -6.72
CA VAL A 117 -13.07 -20.09 -5.61
C VAL A 117 -11.75 -19.36 -5.80
N ILE A 118 -11.84 -18.05 -5.87
CA ILE A 118 -10.72 -17.16 -6.14
C ILE A 118 -10.15 -16.72 -4.80
N SER A 119 -8.86 -17.04 -4.55
CA SER A 119 -8.13 -16.51 -3.40
C SER A 119 -7.08 -15.49 -3.84
N LYS A 120 -6.68 -14.60 -2.91
CA LYS A 120 -5.63 -13.61 -3.12
C LYS A 120 -4.34 -14.28 -3.66
N GLU A 121 -3.93 -15.39 -3.06
CA GLU A 121 -2.72 -16.13 -3.43
C GLU A 121 -2.78 -16.71 -4.85
N ILE A 122 -3.96 -17.20 -5.25
CA ILE A 122 -4.15 -17.80 -6.58
C ILE A 122 -4.03 -16.72 -7.65
N VAL A 123 -4.72 -15.58 -7.48
CA VAL A 123 -4.74 -14.54 -8.51
C VAL A 123 -3.42 -13.78 -8.63
N LEU A 124 -2.61 -13.75 -7.57
CA LEU A 124 -1.31 -13.08 -7.58
C LEU A 124 -0.17 -13.98 -8.11
N LYS A 125 -0.38 -15.29 -8.27
CA LYS A 125 0.66 -16.22 -8.76
C LYS A 125 1.15 -15.93 -10.16
N ASP A 126 0.28 -15.40 -11.01
CA ASP A 126 0.52 -15.22 -12.44
C ASP A 126 1.21 -13.90 -12.79
N PHE A 127 1.60 -13.12 -11.80
CA PHE A 127 2.31 -11.86 -12.01
C PHE A 127 3.81 -12.01 -11.71
N ASP A 128 4.61 -11.15 -12.32
CA ASP A 128 6.05 -11.11 -12.08
C ASP A 128 6.34 -10.87 -10.60
N LYS A 129 7.33 -11.56 -10.04
CA LYS A 129 7.75 -11.39 -8.66
C LYS A 129 8.88 -10.39 -8.60
N ILE A 130 8.80 -9.46 -7.65
CA ILE A 130 9.98 -8.72 -7.21
C ILE A 130 10.79 -9.70 -6.35
N GLU A 131 11.91 -10.19 -6.87
CA GLU A 131 12.91 -10.80 -6.01
C GLU A 131 13.37 -9.72 -5.03
N ASN A 132 13.33 -10.04 -3.75
CA ASN A 132 13.96 -9.21 -2.73
C ASN A 132 15.45 -9.20 -3.03
N LYS A 133 15.89 -8.27 -3.84
CA LYS A 133 17.25 -7.76 -3.75
C LYS A 133 17.25 -6.98 -2.44
N GLU A 134 17.49 -7.71 -1.37
CA GLU A 134 17.82 -7.12 -0.09
C GLU A 134 18.94 -6.12 -0.38
N ASN A 135 18.73 -4.87 -0.02
CA ASN A 135 19.73 -3.82 0.10
C ASN A 135 20.08 -2.91 -1.10
N GLU A 136 19.44 -2.92 -2.25
CA GLU A 136 19.76 -1.89 -3.25
C GLU A 136 19.12 -0.51 -2.97
N TYR A 137 18.15 -0.39 -2.07
CA TYR A 137 17.53 0.90 -1.75
C TYR A 137 18.13 1.64 -0.55
N TYR A 138 19.03 0.99 0.20
CA TYR A 138 19.67 1.60 1.38
C TYR A 138 21.17 1.81 1.27
N ASN A 139 21.77 1.53 0.11
CA ASN A 139 23.08 2.08 -0.20
C ASN A 139 22.95 3.53 -0.72
N LEU A 140 22.30 4.38 0.06
CA LEU A 140 22.67 5.77 0.09
C LEU A 140 24.07 5.76 0.70
N CYS A 141 25.09 5.67 -0.16
CA CYS A 141 26.46 5.99 0.19
C CYS A 141 26.54 7.48 0.54
N GLY A 142 25.95 7.83 1.66
CA GLY A 142 26.26 9.04 2.38
C GLY A 142 27.40 8.72 3.36
N PRO A 143 28.14 9.71 3.83
CA PRO A 143 29.10 9.51 4.89
C PRO A 143 28.39 8.80 6.05
N GLU A 144 29.03 7.79 6.63
CA GLU A 144 28.55 7.13 7.85
C GLU A 144 28.39 8.19 8.93
N PHE A 145 27.18 8.66 9.15
CA PHE A 145 26.91 9.47 10.34
C PHE A 145 26.36 8.58 11.42
N GLU A 146 26.94 8.69 12.57
CA GLU A 146 26.35 8.15 13.78
C GLU A 146 25.16 9.06 14.16
N ILE A 147 23.93 8.59 13.89
CA ILE A 147 22.72 9.28 14.36
C ILE A 147 22.56 9.00 15.84
N LYS A 148 22.88 9.99 16.68
CA LYS A 148 22.72 9.87 18.14
C LYS A 148 21.31 10.25 18.61
N LYS A 149 20.66 11.14 17.89
CA LYS A 149 19.34 11.68 18.26
C LYS A 149 18.51 11.91 17.00
N ALA A 150 17.24 11.57 17.04
CA ALA A 150 16.32 11.78 15.94
C ALA A 150 15.02 12.44 16.42
N ILE A 151 14.43 13.25 15.53
CA ILE A 151 13.05 13.72 15.64
C ILE A 151 12.29 13.10 14.50
N VAL A 152 11.16 12.47 14.78
CA VAL A 152 10.35 11.76 13.80
C VAL A 152 9.07 12.51 13.52
N PHE A 153 8.78 12.70 12.23
CA PHE A 153 7.58 13.37 11.68
C PHE A 153 6.93 12.52 10.60
N PRO A 154 5.63 12.67 10.38
CA PRO A 154 4.56 12.93 11.33
C PRO A 154 4.15 11.61 11.98
N ILE A 155 3.84 11.64 13.25
CA ILE A 155 3.32 10.46 13.95
C ILE A 155 1.98 10.76 14.55
N ASN A 156 1.08 9.80 14.43
CA ASN A 156 -0.16 9.80 15.15
C ASN A 156 0.10 9.53 16.64
N LYS A 157 -0.57 10.28 17.53
CA LYS A 157 -0.50 10.12 18.98
C LYS A 157 -0.77 8.66 19.44
N GLU A 158 -1.51 7.90 18.63
CA GLU A 158 -1.90 6.52 18.91
C GLU A 158 -1.07 5.49 18.13
N SER A 159 -0.07 5.93 17.35
CA SER A 159 0.77 4.98 16.63
C SER A 159 1.81 4.35 17.55
N ASP A 160 1.59 3.11 17.89
CA ASP A 160 2.56 2.25 18.58
C ASP A 160 3.84 1.98 17.76
N VAL A 161 3.87 2.44 16.50
CA VAL A 161 4.94 2.08 15.57
C VAL A 161 6.31 2.47 16.12
N LEU A 162 6.45 3.69 16.65
CA LEU A 162 7.72 4.12 17.24
C LEU A 162 8.08 3.38 18.52
N LEU A 163 7.07 3.10 19.37
CA LEU A 163 7.31 2.36 20.60
C LEU A 163 7.76 0.94 20.31
N ARG A 164 7.21 0.31 19.26
CA ARG A 164 7.64 -1.03 18.82
C ARG A 164 9.04 -1.06 18.21
N PHE A 165 9.46 0.02 17.57
CA PHE A 165 10.80 0.11 16.97
C PHE A 165 11.85 0.73 17.89
N LYS A 166 11.45 1.43 18.97
CA LYS A 166 12.34 2.15 19.87
C LYS A 166 13.47 1.29 20.41
N GLU A 167 13.19 0.04 20.77
CA GLU A 167 14.17 -0.90 21.33
C GLU A 167 15.16 -1.45 20.29
N ASN A 168 14.83 -1.33 19.00
CA ASN A 168 15.63 -1.87 17.90
C ASN A 168 16.35 -0.78 17.09
N LEU A 169 16.22 0.48 17.48
CA LEU A 169 16.89 1.56 16.77
C LEU A 169 18.30 1.80 17.35
N PRO A 170 19.31 2.02 16.48
CA PRO A 170 20.67 2.28 16.91
C PRO A 170 20.88 3.70 17.45
N PHE A 171 19.79 4.45 17.71
CA PHE A 171 19.81 5.84 18.17
C PHE A 171 18.61 6.15 19.07
N ASP A 172 18.76 7.17 19.92
CA ASP A 172 17.67 7.63 20.78
C ASP A 172 16.68 8.52 20.03
N ILE A 173 15.38 8.27 20.22
CA ILE A 173 14.32 9.16 19.74
C ILE A 173 14.06 10.20 20.82
N ASN A 174 14.46 11.44 20.58
CA ASN A 174 14.34 12.54 21.54
C ASN A 174 13.02 13.28 21.47
N GLY A 175 12.26 13.10 20.40
CA GLY A 175 10.96 13.76 20.25
C GLY A 175 10.14 13.15 19.12
N VAL A 176 8.85 13.24 19.30
CA VAL A 176 7.84 12.89 18.33
C VAL A 176 6.99 14.12 18.12
N TYR A 177 6.86 14.57 16.88
CA TYR A 177 6.06 15.73 16.55
C TYR A 177 4.87 15.32 15.70
N ASP A 178 3.66 15.62 16.21
CA ASP A 178 2.42 15.46 15.45
C ASP A 178 1.76 16.84 15.30
N ILE A 179 1.70 17.34 14.09
CA ILE A 179 1.11 18.63 13.74
C ILE A 179 -0.35 18.76 14.18
N ARG A 180 -1.05 17.64 14.33
CA ARG A 180 -2.44 17.60 14.75
C ARG A 180 -2.64 17.79 16.25
N VAL A 181 -1.58 17.67 17.02
CA VAL A 181 -1.59 17.76 18.49
C VAL A 181 -0.89 19.03 18.99
N SER A 182 -0.18 19.73 18.12
CA SER A 182 0.58 20.95 18.44
C SER A 182 -0.31 22.19 18.51
N GLY A 183 -1.38 22.14 19.26
CA GLY A 183 -2.31 23.26 19.40
C GLY A 183 -2.61 23.65 20.83
N LYS A 184 -1.76 23.29 21.80
CA LYS A 184 -1.88 23.75 23.20
C LYS A 184 -0.53 23.79 23.88
#